data_edd7971510639c3b9a2523b9fa3d73fe
#
_entry.id   edd7971510639c3b9a2523b9fa3d73fe
#
_cell.length_a   1.000
_cell.length_b   1.000
_cell.length_c   1.000
_cell.angle_alpha   90.00
_cell.angle_beta   90.00
_cell.angle_gamma   90.00
#
_symmetry.space_group_name_H-M   'P 1'
#
loop_
_entity.id
_entity.type
_entity.pdbx_description
1 polymer ?
#
loop_
_entity_poly.entity_id
_entity_poly.type
_entity_poly.pdbx_seq_one_letter_code
_entity_poly.pdbx_strand_id
1 'polypeptide(L)'
;MQREKNNTISDKQKKQKIGTVKKQDISDAQVKNVYLSIGSNLGNRIHFLEKSKYLLETLDIKIIKTSSYYETVSWPDPSFPKFINAVLLIKTKLNQFELFKLIKFIERKLGRKVAPQNHPRNCDIDILDFNGKITKSNKKLINLKIPHPRMHNRNFVLLPLFEICKNWSHPKLKKNIIKLLSSLKKNNLRSIKVI
;
A
#
# COMPACT_ATOMS: atom_id res chain seq x y z
N MET A 1 52.79 54.12 -45.27
CA MET A 1 51.75 53.47 -46.11
C MET A 1 51.53 52.07 -45.60
N GLN A 2 50.62 51.87 -44.69
CA GLN A 2 50.22 50.54 -44.22
C GLN A 2 48.70 50.53 -44.14
N ARG A 3 48.08 49.56 -44.82
CA ARG A 3 46.62 49.37 -44.90
C ARG A 3 46.16 48.53 -43.72
N GLU A 4 45.27 49.11 -42.92
CA GLU A 4 44.52 48.35 -41.88
C GLU A 4 43.47 47.45 -42.57
N LYS A 5 43.44 46.16 -42.15
CA LYS A 5 42.40 45.23 -42.54
C LYS A 5 41.40 45.12 -41.38
N ASN A 6 40.18 45.55 -41.61
CA ASN A 6 39.05 45.39 -40.73
C ASN A 6 38.60 43.94 -40.78
N ASN A 7 38.64 43.28 -39.63
CA ASN A 7 38.02 41.97 -39.39
C ASN A 7 36.64 42.14 -38.72
N THR A 8 35.60 41.95 -39.48
CA THR A 8 34.22 41.90 -38.95
C THR A 8 33.96 40.51 -38.40
N ILE A 9 33.78 40.42 -37.09
CA ILE A 9 33.37 39.21 -36.38
C ILE A 9 31.84 39.14 -36.41
N SER A 10 31.28 38.15 -37.10
CA SER A 10 29.85 37.92 -37.13
C SER A 10 29.43 37.09 -35.89
N ASP A 11 28.70 37.70 -34.97
CA ASP A 11 28.06 37.06 -33.83
C ASP A 11 26.90 36.19 -34.32
N LYS A 12 27.11 34.86 -34.37
CA LYS A 12 26.05 33.89 -34.47
C LYS A 12 25.52 33.56 -33.07
N GLN A 13 24.50 34.30 -32.62
CA GLN A 13 23.72 33.94 -31.44
C GLN A 13 23.02 32.59 -31.65
N LYS A 14 23.52 31.53 -30.99
CA LYS A 14 22.81 30.29 -30.82
C LYS A 14 21.66 30.50 -29.83
N LYS A 15 20.43 30.61 -30.31
CA LYS A 15 19.22 30.48 -29.49
C LYS A 15 19.12 29.08 -28.97
N GLN A 16 19.47 28.85 -27.70
CA GLN A 16 19.10 27.62 -26.98
C GLN A 16 17.58 27.59 -26.83
N LYS A 17 16.94 26.60 -27.44
CA LYS A 17 15.54 26.26 -27.17
C LYS A 17 15.46 25.68 -25.74
N ILE A 18 14.99 26.50 -24.81
CA ILE A 18 14.58 26.04 -23.49
C ILE A 18 13.35 25.14 -23.70
N GLY A 19 13.54 23.85 -23.52
CA GLY A 19 12.45 22.87 -23.58
C GLY A 19 11.41 23.22 -22.53
N THR A 20 10.21 23.55 -22.98
CA THR A 20 9.03 23.72 -22.13
C THR A 20 8.74 22.37 -21.45
N VAL A 21 9.09 22.25 -20.17
CA VAL A 21 8.64 21.17 -19.31
C VAL A 21 7.12 21.29 -19.25
N LYS A 22 6.41 20.35 -19.89
CA LYS A 22 4.95 20.24 -19.75
C LYS A 22 4.65 20.10 -18.27
N LYS A 23 4.07 21.13 -17.64
CA LYS A 23 3.36 21.01 -16.37
C LYS A 23 2.29 19.95 -16.60
N GLN A 24 2.50 18.73 -16.09
CA GLN A 24 1.42 17.78 -15.96
C GLN A 24 0.42 18.37 -14.98
N ASP A 25 -0.78 18.65 -15.46
CA ASP A 25 -1.90 19.11 -14.66
C ASP A 25 -2.17 18.11 -13.54
N ILE A 26 -1.81 18.50 -12.32
CA ILE A 26 -2.00 17.71 -11.08
C ILE A 26 -3.49 17.69 -10.68
N SER A 27 -4.34 18.46 -11.38
CA SER A 27 -5.75 18.69 -10.99
C SER A 27 -6.70 17.54 -11.27
N ASP A 28 -6.33 16.50 -12.05
CA ASP A 28 -7.27 15.46 -12.52
C ASP A 28 -6.87 14.01 -12.16
N ALA A 29 -6.11 13.83 -11.09
CA ALA A 29 -5.78 12.48 -10.62
C ALA A 29 -7.03 11.76 -10.12
N GLN A 30 -7.58 10.85 -10.94
CA GLN A 30 -8.74 10.05 -10.60
C GLN A 30 -8.60 9.39 -9.22
N VAL A 31 -9.58 9.59 -8.34
CA VAL A 31 -9.66 8.97 -7.03
C VAL A 31 -9.79 7.45 -7.16
N LYS A 32 -8.98 6.70 -6.43
CA LYS A 32 -8.91 5.24 -6.48
C LYS A 32 -9.38 4.64 -5.17
N ASN A 33 -10.18 3.57 -5.26
CA ASN A 33 -10.53 2.74 -4.11
C ASN A 33 -9.43 1.70 -3.88
N VAL A 34 -8.93 1.63 -2.65
CA VAL A 34 -7.84 0.70 -2.28
C VAL A 34 -8.21 -0.04 -1.00
N TYR A 35 -7.99 -1.34 -0.97
CA TYR A 35 -8.10 -2.13 0.25
C TYR A 35 -6.72 -2.32 0.86
N LEU A 36 -6.60 -1.97 2.15
CA LEU A 36 -5.40 -2.17 2.95
C LEU A 36 -5.69 -3.19 4.05
N SER A 37 -4.73 -4.05 4.36
CA SER A 37 -4.71 -4.78 5.62
C SER A 37 -3.78 -4.03 6.57
N ILE A 38 -4.21 -3.84 7.82
CA ILE A 38 -3.38 -3.33 8.90
C ILE A 38 -3.27 -4.39 9.99
N GLY A 39 -2.08 -4.55 10.56
CA GLY A 39 -1.82 -5.57 11.59
C GLY A 39 -0.76 -5.13 12.59
N SER A 40 -0.87 -5.63 13.83
CA SER A 40 0.11 -5.42 14.89
C SER A 40 0.17 -6.64 15.81
N ASN A 41 1.38 -7.05 16.24
CA ASN A 41 1.56 -8.11 17.24
C ASN A 41 2.62 -7.77 18.30
N LEU A 42 2.97 -6.49 18.45
CA LEU A 42 3.95 -6.04 19.44
C LEU A 42 3.40 -4.83 20.21
N GLY A 43 3.63 -4.83 21.53
CA GLY A 43 3.22 -3.72 22.40
C GLY A 43 1.71 -3.50 22.46
N ASN A 44 1.27 -2.26 22.58
CA ASN A 44 -0.16 -1.91 22.55
C ASN A 44 -0.67 -1.95 21.11
N ARG A 45 -1.08 -3.15 20.68
CA ARG A 45 -1.46 -3.47 19.30
C ARG A 45 -2.58 -2.56 18.77
N ILE A 46 -3.65 -2.35 19.55
CA ILE A 46 -4.77 -1.49 19.16
C ILE A 46 -4.30 -0.05 18.99
N HIS A 47 -3.52 0.47 19.92
CA HIS A 47 -2.95 1.82 19.81
C HIS A 47 -2.17 2.01 18.51
N PHE A 48 -1.35 1.04 18.11
CA PHE A 48 -0.60 1.13 16.84
C PHE A 48 -1.50 1.11 15.62
N LEU A 49 -2.59 0.32 15.64
CA LEU A 49 -3.57 0.31 14.55
C LEU A 49 -4.32 1.63 14.46
N GLU A 50 -4.80 2.19 15.57
CA GLU A 50 -5.46 3.50 15.61
C GLU A 50 -4.51 4.61 15.13
N LYS A 51 -3.25 4.60 15.61
CA LYS A 51 -2.24 5.57 15.19
C LYS A 51 -1.88 5.44 13.71
N SER A 52 -1.91 4.23 13.14
CA SER A 52 -1.72 4.03 11.70
C SER A 52 -2.85 4.63 10.87
N LYS A 53 -4.11 4.49 11.31
CA LYS A 53 -5.28 5.12 10.68
C LYS A 53 -5.18 6.64 10.74
N TYR A 54 -4.88 7.19 11.91
CA TYR A 54 -4.67 8.62 12.10
C TYR A 54 -3.59 9.17 11.16
N LEU A 55 -2.44 8.48 11.05
CA LEU A 55 -1.37 8.91 10.14
C LEU A 55 -1.75 8.81 8.66
N LEU A 56 -2.56 7.83 8.27
CA LEU A 56 -3.10 7.77 6.90
C LEU A 56 -3.95 9.01 6.61
N GLU A 57 -4.86 9.38 7.51
CA GLU A 57 -5.77 10.53 7.33
C GLU A 57 -5.02 11.87 7.33
N THR A 58 -4.01 12.05 8.20
CA THR A 58 -3.17 13.27 8.20
C THR A 58 -2.32 13.42 6.93
N LEU A 59 -2.19 12.37 6.12
CA LEU A 59 -1.47 12.34 4.85
C LEU A 59 -2.42 12.25 3.64
N ASP A 60 -3.62 12.83 3.77
CA ASP A 60 -4.65 12.93 2.73
C ASP A 60 -5.16 11.58 2.18
N ILE A 61 -5.10 10.53 2.98
CA ILE A 61 -5.73 9.24 2.68
C ILE A 61 -7.07 9.15 3.39
N LYS A 62 -8.17 9.23 2.63
CA LYS A 62 -9.51 9.16 3.22
C LYS A 62 -9.90 7.71 3.53
N ILE A 63 -10.12 7.38 4.81
CA ILE A 63 -10.66 6.09 5.24
C ILE A 63 -12.19 6.12 5.04
N ILE A 64 -12.72 5.17 4.29
CA ILE A 64 -14.15 5.06 3.95
C ILE A 64 -14.85 4.01 4.81
N LYS A 65 -14.19 2.87 5.04
CA LYS A 65 -14.68 1.78 5.90
C LYS A 65 -13.52 1.17 6.66
N THR A 66 -13.80 0.73 7.88
CA THR A 66 -12.90 -0.07 8.72
C THR A 66 -13.67 -1.31 9.16
N SER A 67 -13.07 -2.48 9.06
CA SER A 67 -13.62 -3.71 9.65
C SER A 67 -13.48 -3.71 11.17
N SER A 68 -14.16 -4.62 11.84
CA SER A 68 -13.86 -5.02 13.21
C SER A 68 -12.40 -5.45 13.34
N TYR A 69 -11.89 -5.47 14.58
CA TYR A 69 -10.58 -6.03 14.89
C TYR A 69 -10.67 -7.54 15.06
N TYR A 70 -9.68 -8.23 14.48
CA TYR A 70 -9.59 -9.69 14.48
C TYR A 70 -8.27 -10.14 15.11
N GLU A 71 -8.36 -10.92 16.20
CA GLU A 71 -7.19 -11.53 16.81
C GLU A 71 -6.88 -12.87 16.17
N THR A 72 -5.60 -13.11 15.81
CA THR A 72 -5.11 -14.35 15.21
C THR A 72 -3.77 -14.77 15.77
N VAL A 73 -3.50 -16.07 15.78
CA VAL A 73 -2.18 -16.63 16.10
C VAL A 73 -1.18 -16.16 15.04
N SER A 74 0.07 -15.91 15.46
CA SER A 74 1.16 -15.56 14.55
C SER A 74 1.53 -16.74 13.64
N TRP A 75 1.94 -16.43 12.43
CA TRP A 75 2.39 -17.39 11.43
C TRP A 75 3.74 -16.93 10.84
N PRO A 76 4.70 -17.82 10.60
CA PRO A 76 4.65 -19.29 10.75
C PRO A 76 4.83 -19.79 12.18
N ASP A 77 5.30 -18.95 13.11
CA ASP A 77 5.62 -19.31 14.46
C ASP A 77 4.50 -18.89 15.43
N PRO A 78 3.74 -19.87 15.97
CA PRO A 78 2.66 -19.59 16.91
C PRO A 78 3.12 -19.18 18.31
N SER A 79 4.41 -19.30 18.63
CA SER A 79 5.00 -18.83 19.90
C SER A 79 5.10 -17.30 19.96
N PHE A 80 5.12 -16.63 18.83
CA PHE A 80 5.11 -15.17 18.77
C PHE A 80 3.76 -14.60 19.24
N PRO A 81 3.76 -13.36 19.77
CA PRO A 81 2.52 -12.70 20.19
C PRO A 81 1.47 -12.69 19.07
N LYS A 82 0.21 -12.89 19.45
CA LYS A 82 -0.92 -12.88 18.51
C LYS A 82 -1.06 -11.52 17.82
N PHE A 83 -1.44 -11.56 16.56
CA PHE A 83 -1.79 -10.36 15.80
C PHE A 83 -3.19 -9.87 16.12
N ILE A 84 -3.36 -8.55 16.08
CA ILE A 84 -4.66 -7.90 15.84
C ILE A 84 -4.60 -7.35 14.42
N ASN A 85 -5.62 -7.66 13.62
CA ASN A 85 -5.70 -7.28 12.21
C ASN A 85 -7.03 -6.59 11.91
N ALA A 86 -7.03 -5.69 10.94
CA ALA A 86 -8.23 -5.14 10.33
C ALA A 86 -8.01 -4.88 8.84
N VAL A 87 -9.11 -4.67 8.10
CA VAL A 87 -9.07 -4.23 6.71
C VAL A 87 -9.74 -2.87 6.59
N LEU A 88 -9.09 -2.00 5.83
CA LEU A 88 -9.57 -0.65 5.51
C LEU A 88 -9.95 -0.58 4.03
N LEU A 89 -11.06 0.08 3.73
CA LEU A 89 -11.31 0.66 2.42
C LEU A 89 -10.93 2.13 2.46
N ILE A 90 -9.99 2.53 1.63
CA ILE A 90 -9.51 3.91 1.53
C ILE A 90 -9.77 4.48 0.14
N LYS A 91 -9.82 5.83 0.06
CA LYS A 91 -9.75 6.59 -1.19
C LYS A 91 -8.47 7.42 -1.24
N THR A 92 -7.81 7.45 -2.40
CA THR A 92 -6.57 8.20 -2.61
C THR A 92 -6.41 8.65 -4.07
N LYS A 93 -5.73 9.79 -4.27
CA LYS A 93 -5.25 10.25 -5.58
C LYS A 93 -3.88 9.66 -5.93
N LEU A 94 -3.13 9.16 -4.96
CA LEU A 94 -1.81 8.57 -5.16
C LEU A 94 -1.85 7.38 -6.13
N ASN A 95 -0.76 7.17 -6.85
CA ASN A 95 -0.56 5.91 -7.55
C ASN A 95 -0.07 4.81 -6.59
N GLN A 96 -0.03 3.54 -7.06
CA GLN A 96 0.31 2.41 -6.21
C GLN A 96 1.73 2.46 -5.62
N PHE A 97 2.66 3.10 -6.31
CA PHE A 97 4.06 3.21 -5.84
C PHE A 97 4.23 4.33 -4.81
N GLU A 98 3.52 5.43 -5.00
CA GLU A 98 3.45 6.54 -4.04
C GLU A 98 2.80 6.08 -2.75
N LEU A 99 1.65 5.41 -2.84
CA LEU A 99 0.97 4.84 -1.67
C LEU A 99 1.87 3.83 -0.96
N PHE A 100 2.57 2.95 -1.68
CA PHE A 100 3.51 2.00 -1.07
C PHE A 100 4.63 2.72 -0.30
N LYS A 101 5.22 3.77 -0.87
CA LYS A 101 6.25 4.57 -0.18
C LYS A 101 5.71 5.24 1.09
N LEU A 102 4.49 5.79 1.01
CA LEU A 102 3.80 6.41 2.13
C LEU A 102 3.55 5.39 3.26
N ILE A 103 3.05 4.22 2.93
CA ILE A 103 2.84 3.12 3.88
C ILE A 103 4.16 2.76 4.58
N LYS A 104 5.26 2.60 3.84
CA LYS A 104 6.57 2.28 4.44
C LYS A 104 7.12 3.42 5.30
N PHE A 105 6.77 4.65 5.01
CA PHE A 105 7.07 5.78 5.89
C PHE A 105 6.26 5.70 7.20
N ILE A 106 4.96 5.41 7.15
CA ILE A 106 4.09 5.25 8.33
C ILE A 106 4.61 4.12 9.22
N GLU A 107 4.90 2.94 8.64
CA GLU A 107 5.42 1.80 9.40
C GLU A 107 6.71 2.16 10.17
N ARG A 108 7.63 2.87 9.53
CA ARG A 108 8.87 3.36 10.18
C ARG A 108 8.57 4.37 11.30
N LYS A 109 7.66 5.31 11.07
CA LYS A 109 7.20 6.28 12.09
C LYS A 109 6.61 5.58 13.32
N LEU A 110 5.97 4.42 13.13
CA LEU A 110 5.40 3.60 14.20
C LEU A 110 6.43 2.64 14.84
N GLY A 111 7.72 2.83 14.54
CA GLY A 111 8.80 2.08 15.17
C GLY A 111 9.07 0.71 14.55
N ARG A 112 8.63 0.46 13.30
CA ARG A 112 9.01 -0.76 12.58
C ARG A 112 10.52 -0.77 12.34
N LYS A 113 11.21 -1.68 12.99
CA LYS A 113 12.64 -1.92 12.80
C LYS A 113 12.90 -2.87 11.63
N VAL A 114 14.11 -2.80 11.06
CA VAL A 114 14.60 -3.83 10.15
C VAL A 114 14.79 -5.11 10.95
N ALA A 115 14.06 -6.15 10.59
CA ALA A 115 14.09 -7.44 11.28
C ALA A 115 13.89 -8.56 10.24
N PRO A 116 14.27 -9.81 10.55
CA PRO A 116 13.96 -10.94 9.69
C PRO A 116 12.47 -11.04 9.35
N GLN A 117 12.17 -11.72 8.25
CA GLN A 117 10.80 -11.87 7.80
C GLN A 117 9.94 -12.57 8.89
N ASN A 118 8.69 -12.12 9.05
CA ASN A 118 7.69 -12.63 10.00
C ASN A 118 7.98 -12.36 11.49
N HIS A 119 9.00 -11.60 11.85
CA HIS A 119 9.23 -11.20 13.24
C HIS A 119 8.10 -10.27 13.76
N PRO A 120 7.89 -10.22 15.10
CA PRO A 120 6.94 -9.30 15.72
C PRO A 120 7.18 -7.85 15.35
N ARG A 121 6.10 -7.09 15.19
CA ARG A 121 6.14 -5.68 14.74
C ARG A 121 4.99 -4.85 15.27
N ASN A 122 5.27 -3.59 15.52
CA ASN A 122 4.29 -2.62 15.99
C ASN A 122 3.19 -2.35 14.95
N CYS A 123 3.57 -2.30 13.67
CA CYS A 123 2.65 -2.03 12.58
C CYS A 123 3.09 -2.72 11.30
N ASP A 124 2.13 -3.28 10.57
CA ASP A 124 2.27 -3.90 9.26
C ASP A 124 1.11 -3.42 8.38
N ILE A 125 1.39 -2.85 7.22
CA ILE A 125 0.36 -2.35 6.32
C ILE A 125 0.62 -2.92 4.93
N ASP A 126 -0.31 -3.75 4.44
CA ASP A 126 -0.25 -4.37 3.13
C ASP A 126 -1.31 -3.79 2.19
N ILE A 127 -0.94 -3.48 0.94
CA ILE A 127 -1.91 -3.16 -0.12
C ILE A 127 -2.50 -4.47 -0.63
N LEU A 128 -3.77 -4.70 -0.35
CA LEU A 128 -4.48 -5.92 -0.77
C LEU A 128 -4.91 -5.83 -2.22
N ASP A 129 -5.61 -4.75 -2.55
CA ASP A 129 -6.15 -4.46 -3.88
C ASP A 129 -6.09 -2.96 -4.14
N PHE A 130 -5.70 -2.57 -5.33
CA PHE A 130 -5.60 -1.18 -5.77
C PHE A 130 -6.50 -0.95 -6.98
N ASN A 131 -7.75 -0.60 -6.71
CA ASN A 131 -8.76 -0.30 -7.74
C ASN A 131 -8.88 -1.40 -8.83
N GLY A 132 -8.78 -2.68 -8.43
CA GLY A 132 -8.84 -3.84 -9.32
C GLY A 132 -7.61 -4.05 -10.22
N LYS A 133 -6.56 -3.24 -10.10
CA LYS A 133 -5.35 -3.34 -10.93
C LYS A 133 -4.49 -4.54 -10.55
N ILE A 134 -3.83 -5.11 -11.56
CA ILE A 134 -2.81 -6.15 -11.37
C ILE A 134 -1.45 -5.52 -11.64
N THR A 135 -0.58 -5.51 -10.64
CA THR A 135 0.76 -4.93 -10.73
C THR A 135 1.81 -5.92 -10.27
N LYS A 136 2.84 -6.11 -11.09
CA LYS A 136 4.08 -6.79 -10.71
C LYS A 136 5.23 -5.82 -10.99
N SER A 137 5.90 -5.35 -9.94
CA SER A 137 7.12 -4.57 -10.10
C SER A 137 8.34 -5.44 -9.85
N ASN A 138 9.20 -5.53 -10.86
CA ASN A 138 10.50 -6.21 -10.78
C ASN A 138 11.65 -5.21 -10.57
N LYS A 139 11.35 -3.93 -10.25
CA LYS A 139 12.38 -2.93 -9.98
C LYS A 139 13.14 -3.32 -8.70
N LYS A 140 14.48 -3.33 -8.75
CA LYS A 140 15.36 -3.70 -7.61
C LYS A 140 14.99 -3.03 -6.28
N LEU A 141 14.40 -1.82 -6.32
CA LEU A 141 14.08 -1.00 -5.15
C LEU A 141 12.64 -1.16 -4.63
N ILE A 142 11.70 -1.69 -5.42
CA ILE A 142 10.28 -1.78 -5.05
C ILE A 142 9.72 -3.14 -5.44
N ASN A 143 9.65 -4.05 -4.47
CA ASN A 143 8.99 -5.35 -4.65
C ASN A 143 7.50 -5.24 -4.33
N LEU A 144 6.73 -4.60 -5.23
CA LEU A 144 5.29 -4.42 -5.10
C LEU A 144 4.54 -5.41 -6.00
N LYS A 145 3.66 -6.21 -5.39
CA LYS A 145 2.76 -7.15 -6.08
C LYS A 145 1.33 -6.88 -5.64
N ILE A 146 0.47 -6.52 -6.58
CA ILE A 146 -0.96 -6.24 -6.37
C ILE A 146 -1.77 -7.11 -7.34
N PRO A 147 -2.81 -7.81 -6.91
CA PRO A 147 -3.25 -8.02 -5.52
C PRO A 147 -2.16 -8.67 -4.66
N HIS A 148 -2.21 -8.46 -3.33
CA HIS A 148 -1.23 -9.07 -2.44
C HIS A 148 -1.18 -10.60 -2.64
N PRO A 149 -0.01 -11.20 -2.93
CA PRO A 149 0.07 -12.56 -3.49
C PRO A 149 -0.48 -13.67 -2.59
N ARG A 150 -0.52 -13.47 -1.28
CA ARG A 150 -0.98 -14.47 -0.29
C ARG A 150 -2.36 -14.16 0.31
N MET A 151 -3.03 -13.07 -0.11
CA MET A 151 -4.28 -12.63 0.53
C MET A 151 -5.39 -13.66 0.45
N HIS A 152 -5.47 -14.40 -0.66
CA HIS A 152 -6.52 -15.39 -0.93
C HIS A 152 -6.48 -16.63 -0.05
N ASN A 153 -5.40 -16.84 0.73
CA ASN A 153 -5.20 -17.94 1.66
C ASN A 153 -5.17 -17.50 3.14
N ARG A 154 -5.49 -16.22 3.41
CA ARG A 154 -5.38 -15.63 4.76
C ARG A 154 -6.75 -15.30 5.32
N ASN A 155 -7.17 -16.03 6.36
CA ASN A 155 -8.43 -15.77 7.07
C ASN A 155 -8.52 -14.34 7.64
N PHE A 156 -7.43 -13.86 8.24
CA PHE A 156 -7.32 -12.52 8.83
C PHE A 156 -7.29 -11.36 7.80
N VAL A 157 -7.32 -11.70 6.51
CA VAL A 157 -7.55 -10.77 5.40
C VAL A 157 -8.95 -10.95 4.85
N LEU A 158 -9.36 -12.20 4.54
CA LEU A 158 -10.61 -12.46 3.84
C LEU A 158 -11.85 -12.19 4.70
N LEU A 159 -11.82 -12.54 6.01
CA LEU A 159 -12.97 -12.29 6.89
C LEU A 159 -13.23 -10.78 7.08
N PRO A 160 -12.25 -9.97 7.50
CA PRO A 160 -12.48 -8.53 7.61
C PRO A 160 -12.76 -7.85 6.27
N LEU A 161 -12.22 -8.35 5.15
CA LEU A 161 -12.56 -7.84 3.83
C LEU A 161 -14.01 -8.15 3.45
N PHE A 162 -14.50 -9.36 3.75
CA PHE A 162 -15.91 -9.74 3.55
C PHE A 162 -16.86 -8.88 4.38
N GLU A 163 -16.49 -8.55 5.61
CA GLU A 163 -17.28 -7.67 6.48
C GLU A 163 -17.56 -6.32 5.81
N ILE A 164 -16.55 -5.69 5.23
CA ILE A 164 -16.67 -4.34 4.65
C ILE A 164 -17.08 -4.34 3.18
N CYS A 165 -16.91 -5.46 2.45
CA CYS A 165 -17.26 -5.57 1.03
C CYS A 165 -17.62 -7.00 0.62
N LYS A 166 -18.89 -7.39 0.82
CA LYS A 166 -19.43 -8.73 0.53
C LYS A 166 -19.33 -9.12 -0.95
N ASN A 167 -19.35 -8.15 -1.85
CA ASN A 167 -19.34 -8.37 -3.31
C ASN A 167 -17.95 -8.28 -3.92
N TRP A 168 -16.88 -8.17 -3.11
CA TRP A 168 -15.52 -8.08 -3.62
C TRP A 168 -15.10 -9.37 -4.35
N SER A 169 -14.40 -9.17 -5.47
CA SER A 169 -13.83 -10.26 -6.27
C SER A 169 -12.35 -10.06 -6.48
N HIS A 170 -11.58 -11.12 -6.38
CA HIS A 170 -10.12 -11.08 -6.53
C HIS A 170 -9.74 -10.74 -7.97
N PRO A 171 -9.07 -9.59 -8.24
CA PRO A 171 -8.83 -9.11 -9.60
C PRO A 171 -8.13 -10.12 -10.51
N LYS A 172 -7.16 -10.88 -9.96
CA LYS A 172 -6.37 -11.86 -10.72
C LYS A 172 -7.04 -13.24 -10.80
N LEU A 173 -7.60 -13.72 -9.69
CA LEU A 173 -8.18 -15.08 -9.63
C LEU A 173 -9.60 -15.16 -10.18
N LYS A 174 -10.27 -14.00 -10.38
CA LYS A 174 -11.66 -13.90 -10.82
C LYS A 174 -12.64 -14.69 -9.93
N LYS A 175 -12.28 -14.91 -8.65
CA LYS A 175 -13.10 -15.55 -7.64
C LYS A 175 -13.68 -14.51 -6.70
N ASN A 176 -14.98 -14.60 -6.40
CA ASN A 176 -15.60 -13.75 -5.38
C ASN A 176 -15.12 -14.15 -3.97
N ILE A 177 -15.29 -13.25 -3.01
CA ILE A 177 -14.80 -13.43 -1.65
C ILE A 177 -15.41 -14.65 -0.94
N ILE A 178 -16.68 -14.97 -1.22
CA ILE A 178 -17.36 -16.14 -0.65
C ILE A 178 -16.67 -17.43 -1.09
N LYS A 179 -16.37 -17.57 -2.40
CA LYS A 179 -15.61 -18.72 -2.93
C LYS A 179 -14.21 -18.83 -2.34
N LEU A 180 -13.56 -17.69 -2.05
CA LEU A 180 -12.25 -17.70 -1.39
C LEU A 180 -12.36 -18.13 0.07
N LEU A 181 -13.35 -17.63 0.80
CA LEU A 181 -13.61 -18.04 2.19
C LEU A 181 -13.94 -19.53 2.29
N SER A 182 -14.79 -20.05 1.40
CA SER A 182 -15.17 -21.49 1.39
C SER A 182 -13.97 -22.39 1.03
N SER A 183 -12.95 -21.89 0.37
CA SER A 183 -11.72 -22.64 0.07
C SER A 183 -10.73 -22.70 1.23
N LEU A 184 -10.93 -21.91 2.31
CA LEU A 184 -10.10 -22.00 3.50
C LEU A 184 -10.43 -23.26 4.32
N LYS A 185 -9.41 -23.87 4.93
CA LYS A 185 -9.60 -24.98 5.86
C LYS A 185 -10.48 -24.54 7.05
N LYS A 186 -11.43 -25.36 7.48
CA LYS A 186 -12.34 -25.05 8.62
C LYS A 186 -11.59 -24.63 9.89
N ASN A 187 -10.45 -25.26 10.19
CA ASN A 187 -9.63 -24.93 11.36
C ASN A 187 -9.05 -23.51 11.27
N ASN A 188 -8.70 -23.03 10.06
CA ASN A 188 -8.23 -21.66 9.87
C ASN A 188 -9.34 -20.63 10.15
N LEU A 189 -10.58 -20.93 9.81
CA LEU A 189 -11.71 -20.04 10.09
C LEU A 189 -12.05 -19.98 11.59
N ARG A 190 -11.85 -21.07 12.33
CA ARG A 190 -12.10 -21.14 13.78
C ARG A 190 -10.98 -20.51 14.62
N SER A 191 -9.80 -20.32 14.06
CA SER A 191 -8.63 -19.76 14.75
C SER A 191 -8.60 -18.24 14.84
N ILE A 192 -9.63 -17.55 14.33
CA ILE A 192 -9.74 -16.10 14.32
C ILE A 192 -10.90 -15.66 15.24
N LYS A 193 -10.65 -14.63 16.05
CA LYS A 193 -11.61 -14.09 17.00
C LYS A 193 -11.83 -12.60 16.72
N VAL A 194 -13.09 -12.18 16.67
CA VAL A 194 -13.46 -10.75 16.68
C VAL A 194 -13.30 -10.21 18.09
N ILE A 195 -12.73 -9.01 18.26
CA ILE A 195 -12.51 -8.33 19.55
C ILE A 195 -13.01 -6.89 19.48
#